data_bdc0ca6aa4958bdd7655ad02596d28cf
#
_entry.id   bdc0ca6aa4958bdd7655ad02596d28cf
#
_cell.length_a   1.000
_cell.length_b   1.000
_cell.length_c   1.000
_cell.angle_alpha   90.00
_cell.angle_beta   90.00
_cell.angle_gamma   90.00
#
_symmetry.space_group_name_H-M   'P 1'
#
loop_
_entity.id
_entity.type
_entity.pdbx_description
1 polymer ?
#
loop_
_entity_poly.entity_id
_entity_poly.type
_entity_poly.pdbx_seq_one_letter_code
_entity_poly.pdbx_strand_id
1 'polypeptide(L)'
;MIITIHQCEHLVWLGLLDKISKADVFVLADTFDFKKNYFENRNKIRTKDGWQWITVPIEKENHKPINEVNIIYNENWQKKYLESIKYNYKNSHYFNRYYSEIEMCIMEKYGQTIYISDLNEILLKLFLKWFNIDTPVILSSTLELTESLRSSERLLEICQKVNADTYLSGSSGKDYLDLSLFGKNNIKVVFHEFIHPIYKQQYEPFIPGMSALDYLFCCGGSID
;
A
#
# COMPACT_ATOMS: atom_id res chain seq x y z
N MET A 1 7.49 -2.67 -21.55
CA MET A 1 7.11 -3.16 -20.21
C MET A 1 6.74 -1.98 -19.32
N ILE A 2 5.54 -1.98 -18.78
CA ILE A 2 5.01 -0.92 -17.91
C ILE A 2 5.34 -1.28 -16.46
N ILE A 3 6.01 -0.40 -15.74
CA ILE A 3 6.18 -0.57 -14.29
C ILE A 3 5.46 0.51 -13.51
N THR A 4 5.11 0.19 -12.28
CA THR A 4 4.71 1.17 -11.29
C THR A 4 5.52 1.00 -10.01
N ILE A 5 5.81 2.11 -9.33
CA ILE A 5 6.61 2.16 -8.11
C ILE A 5 5.78 2.86 -7.04
N HIS A 6 5.75 2.30 -5.83
CA HIS A 6 5.11 2.93 -4.69
C HIS A 6 5.75 2.51 -3.37
N GLN A 7 5.72 3.40 -2.37
CA GLN A 7 6.18 3.10 -1.01
C GLN A 7 5.28 2.04 -0.37
N CYS A 8 5.78 1.37 0.68
CA CYS A 8 5.02 0.38 1.42
C CYS A 8 3.89 1.05 2.19
N GLU A 9 2.66 0.99 1.71
CA GLU A 9 1.47 1.46 2.43
C GLU A 9 0.84 0.35 3.25
N HIS A 10 0.41 0.70 4.46
CA HIS A 10 -0.35 -0.19 5.32
C HIS A 10 -1.81 -0.25 4.87
N LEU A 11 -2.37 -1.47 4.72
CA LEU A 11 -3.75 -1.67 4.28
C LEU A 11 -4.12 -0.85 3.04
N VAL A 12 -3.38 -0.97 2.00
CA VAL A 12 -3.51 -0.23 0.73
C VAL A 12 -4.91 0.33 0.41
N TRP A 13 -4.99 1.32 -0.44
CA TRP A 13 -6.26 1.89 -0.91
C TRP A 13 -6.58 1.46 -2.35
N LEU A 14 -7.84 1.62 -2.79
CA LEU A 14 -8.28 1.15 -4.11
C LEU A 14 -7.48 1.73 -5.28
N GLY A 15 -7.11 3.01 -5.21
CA GLY A 15 -6.33 3.63 -6.28
C GLY A 15 -4.92 3.07 -6.43
N LEU A 16 -4.31 2.54 -5.37
CA LEU A 16 -3.04 1.83 -5.49
C LEU A 16 -3.24 0.46 -6.14
N LEU A 17 -4.28 -0.29 -5.76
CA LEU A 17 -4.62 -1.56 -6.39
C LEU A 17 -4.92 -1.39 -7.88
N ASP A 18 -5.71 -0.39 -8.26
CA ASP A 18 -6.00 -0.05 -9.65
C ASP A 18 -4.72 0.34 -10.43
N LYS A 19 -3.82 1.09 -9.81
CA LYS A 19 -2.53 1.41 -10.42
C LYS A 19 -1.66 0.17 -10.64
N ILE A 20 -1.61 -0.73 -9.67
CA ILE A 20 -0.84 -1.99 -9.75
C ILE A 20 -1.42 -2.88 -10.87
N SER A 21 -2.74 -3.00 -10.98
CA SER A 21 -3.38 -3.84 -12.01
C SER A 21 -3.11 -3.38 -13.45
N LYS A 22 -2.69 -2.12 -13.65
CA LYS A 22 -2.37 -1.51 -14.95
C LYS A 22 -0.88 -1.60 -15.32
N ALA A 23 -0.07 -2.26 -14.48
CA ALA A 23 1.37 -2.42 -14.71
C ALA A 23 1.74 -3.89 -14.95
N ASP A 24 2.79 -4.12 -15.73
CA ASP A 24 3.37 -5.44 -15.92
C ASP A 24 4.18 -5.90 -14.70
N VAL A 25 4.74 -4.92 -13.93
CA VAL A 25 5.51 -5.15 -12.71
C VAL A 25 5.25 -4.03 -11.71
N PHE A 26 5.10 -4.38 -10.45
CA PHE A 26 5.03 -3.46 -9.32
C PHE A 26 6.32 -3.51 -8.50
N VAL A 27 6.99 -2.37 -8.34
CA VAL A 27 8.13 -2.25 -7.42
C VAL A 27 7.66 -1.63 -6.11
N LEU A 28 7.68 -2.44 -5.05
CA LEU A 28 7.42 -2.00 -3.69
C LEU A 28 8.68 -1.33 -3.12
N ALA A 29 8.61 -0.01 -2.96
CA ALA A 29 9.76 0.83 -2.58
C ALA A 29 9.98 0.79 -1.07
N ASP A 30 10.52 -0.30 -0.56
CA ASP A 30 10.81 -0.57 0.85
C ASP A 30 12.07 0.15 1.36
N THR A 31 12.96 0.56 0.45
CA THR A 31 14.20 1.30 0.76
C THR A 31 14.03 2.84 0.77
N PHE A 32 12.81 3.34 0.64
CA PHE A 32 12.52 4.77 0.73
C PHE A 32 12.33 5.20 2.18
N ASP A 33 12.58 6.47 2.47
CA ASP A 33 12.49 7.00 3.82
C ASP A 33 11.06 6.93 4.37
N PHE A 34 10.94 6.44 5.61
CA PHE A 34 9.69 6.43 6.35
C PHE A 34 9.19 7.86 6.62
N LYS A 35 7.92 8.11 6.34
CA LYS A 35 7.26 9.40 6.56
C LYS A 35 6.34 9.34 7.76
N LYS A 36 6.71 10.05 8.82
CA LYS A 36 5.87 10.16 10.01
C LYS A 36 4.50 10.72 9.67
N ASN A 37 3.46 10.11 10.26
CA ASN A 37 2.07 10.53 10.06
C ASN A 37 1.54 10.38 8.64
N TYR A 38 2.13 9.52 7.84
CA TYR A 38 1.69 9.16 6.50
C TYR A 38 1.06 7.75 6.49
N PHE A 39 1.07 7.03 5.37
CA PHE A 39 0.34 5.77 5.21
C PHE A 39 1.18 4.51 5.45
N GLU A 40 2.47 4.62 5.75
CA GLU A 40 3.36 3.46 5.88
C GLU A 40 3.01 2.55 7.08
N ASN A 41 2.48 3.11 8.18
CA ASN A 41 2.11 2.32 9.36
C ASN A 41 0.65 2.47 9.78
N ARG A 42 -0.19 3.15 8.99
CA ARG A 42 -1.59 3.37 9.30
C ARG A 42 -2.44 3.58 8.04
N ASN A 43 -3.74 3.33 8.15
CA ASN A 43 -4.70 3.73 7.14
C ASN A 43 -6.06 4.03 7.79
N LYS A 44 -7.00 4.55 7.00
CA LYS A 44 -8.35 4.92 7.44
C LYS A 44 -9.31 3.76 7.30
N ILE A 45 -10.12 3.55 8.30
CA ILE A 45 -11.28 2.67 8.26
C ILE A 45 -12.56 3.45 8.53
N ARG A 46 -13.66 3.01 7.94
CA ARG A 46 -14.98 3.61 8.10
C ARG A 46 -15.55 3.31 9.49
N THR A 47 -16.16 4.31 10.13
CA THR A 47 -16.85 4.18 11.41
C THR A 47 -18.25 4.80 11.31
N LYS A 48 -19.10 4.56 12.32
CA LYS A 48 -20.43 5.15 12.37
C LYS A 48 -20.39 6.69 12.30
N ASP A 49 -19.43 7.31 12.96
CA ASP A 49 -19.34 8.77 13.09
C ASP A 49 -18.35 9.40 12.09
N GLY A 50 -17.94 8.65 11.05
CA GLY A 50 -17.00 9.13 10.03
C GLY A 50 -15.93 8.08 9.71
N TRP A 51 -14.70 8.34 10.06
CA TRP A 51 -13.56 7.43 9.88
C TRP A 51 -12.57 7.56 11.05
N GLN A 52 -11.74 6.55 11.21
CA GLN A 52 -10.62 6.58 12.15
C GLN A 52 -9.36 6.00 11.54
N TRP A 53 -8.20 6.40 12.09
CA TRP A 53 -6.96 5.72 11.80
C TRP A 53 -6.91 4.36 12.49
N ILE A 54 -6.46 3.35 11.73
CA ILE A 54 -5.98 2.09 12.27
C ILE A 54 -4.46 2.07 12.10
N THR A 55 -3.73 1.83 13.18
CA THR A 55 -2.28 2.12 13.24
C THR A 55 -1.52 0.94 13.83
N VAL A 56 -0.43 0.57 13.19
CA VAL A 56 0.59 -0.34 13.73
C VAL A 56 1.59 0.50 14.51
N PRO A 57 1.85 0.20 15.80
CA PRO A 57 2.85 0.91 16.57
C PRO A 57 4.26 0.56 16.08
N ILE A 58 5.07 1.60 15.89
CA ILE A 58 6.44 1.49 15.40
C ILE A 58 7.39 2.29 16.29
N GLU A 59 8.67 1.95 16.24
CA GLU A 59 9.71 2.76 16.86
C GLU A 59 9.73 4.17 16.29
N LYS A 60 9.97 5.16 17.17
CA LYS A 60 10.03 6.57 16.78
C LYS A 60 11.40 6.86 16.18
N GLU A 61 11.54 6.58 14.90
CA GLU A 61 12.75 6.94 14.16
C GLU A 61 12.39 7.87 13.00
N ASN A 62 13.25 8.87 12.77
CA ASN A 62 13.13 9.77 11.63
C ASN A 62 14.19 9.39 10.59
N HIS A 63 13.85 9.50 9.31
CA HIS A 63 14.78 9.30 8.18
C HIS A 63 15.39 7.90 8.06
N LYS A 64 14.71 6.88 8.56
CA LYS A 64 15.07 5.48 8.36
C LYS A 64 14.36 4.93 7.12
N PRO A 65 14.99 4.05 6.32
CA PRO A 65 14.29 3.30 5.29
C PRO A 65 13.13 2.48 5.88
N ILE A 66 12.03 2.34 5.16
CA ILE A 66 10.82 1.65 5.65
C ILE A 66 11.13 0.21 6.08
N ASN A 67 12.04 -0.47 5.36
CA ASN A 67 12.49 -1.83 5.66
C ASN A 67 13.43 -1.96 6.87
N GLU A 68 13.69 -0.86 7.57
CA GLU A 68 14.45 -0.85 8.83
C GLU A 68 13.61 -0.35 10.00
N VAL A 69 12.35 0.04 9.78
CA VAL A 69 11.45 0.55 10.82
C VAL A 69 10.82 -0.60 11.58
N ASN A 70 11.18 -0.75 12.85
CA ASN A 70 10.70 -1.83 13.71
C ASN A 70 9.26 -1.64 14.17
N ILE A 71 8.49 -2.73 14.19
CA ILE A 71 7.20 -2.80 14.86
C ILE A 71 7.41 -2.94 16.37
N ILE A 72 6.66 -2.19 17.18
CA ILE A 72 6.67 -2.34 18.64
C ILE A 72 5.64 -3.39 19.04
N TYR A 73 6.13 -4.50 19.58
CA TYR A 73 5.28 -5.60 20.06
C TYR A 73 5.02 -5.48 21.57
N ASN A 74 4.38 -4.39 21.98
CA ASN A 74 3.91 -4.21 23.38
C ASN A 74 2.37 -4.12 23.43
N GLU A 75 1.81 -4.33 24.61
CA GLU A 75 0.41 -3.99 24.98
C GLU A 75 -0.72 -4.51 24.09
N ASN A 76 -0.61 -5.71 23.49
CA ASN A 76 -1.72 -6.33 22.75
C ASN A 76 -2.32 -5.42 21.65
N TRP A 77 -1.48 -4.64 20.94
CA TRP A 77 -1.96 -3.74 19.88
C TRP A 77 -2.72 -4.51 18.81
N GLN A 78 -2.30 -5.75 18.49
CA GLN A 78 -2.95 -6.60 17.50
C GLN A 78 -4.41 -6.87 17.87
N LYS A 79 -4.66 -7.18 19.16
CA LYS A 79 -6.02 -7.41 19.62
C LYS A 79 -6.87 -6.15 19.47
N LYS A 80 -6.39 -4.99 19.91
CA LYS A 80 -7.08 -3.70 19.76
C LYS A 80 -7.32 -3.35 18.29
N TYR A 81 -6.34 -3.61 17.44
CA TYR A 81 -6.39 -3.41 16.00
C TYR A 81 -7.50 -4.26 15.37
N LEU A 82 -7.51 -5.55 15.63
CA LEU A 82 -8.49 -6.50 15.10
C LEU A 82 -9.90 -6.26 15.67
N GLU A 83 -10.01 -5.94 16.96
CA GLU A 83 -11.29 -5.54 17.57
C GLU A 83 -11.87 -4.28 16.93
N SER A 84 -11.03 -3.31 16.57
CA SER A 84 -11.46 -2.10 15.87
C SER A 84 -12.02 -2.42 14.48
N ILE A 85 -11.37 -3.29 13.70
CA ILE A 85 -11.89 -3.76 12.41
C ILE A 85 -13.21 -4.50 12.62
N LYS A 86 -13.25 -5.46 13.53
CA LYS A 86 -14.43 -6.28 13.82
C LYS A 86 -15.62 -5.42 14.29
N TYR A 87 -15.38 -4.45 15.16
CA TYR A 87 -16.44 -3.56 15.65
C TYR A 87 -17.11 -2.78 14.53
N ASN A 88 -16.33 -2.26 13.58
CA ASN A 88 -16.85 -1.42 12.51
C ASN A 88 -17.42 -2.20 11.32
N TYR A 89 -16.97 -3.46 11.07
CA TYR A 89 -17.29 -4.17 9.83
C TYR A 89 -17.99 -5.52 10.00
N LYS A 90 -18.19 -6.05 11.22
CA LYS A 90 -18.78 -7.38 11.44
C LYS A 90 -20.16 -7.60 10.80
N ASN A 91 -20.88 -6.54 10.49
CA ASN A 91 -22.19 -6.60 9.83
C ASN A 91 -22.10 -6.34 8.31
N SER A 92 -20.90 -6.12 7.75
CA SER A 92 -20.70 -5.94 6.31
C SER A 92 -20.85 -7.28 5.60
N HIS A 93 -21.33 -7.22 4.35
CA HIS A 93 -21.77 -8.42 3.61
C HIS A 93 -20.67 -9.49 3.45
N TYR A 94 -19.44 -9.05 3.17
CA TYR A 94 -18.32 -9.96 2.91
C TYR A 94 -17.35 -10.07 4.11
N PHE A 95 -17.67 -9.52 5.29
CA PHE A 95 -16.79 -9.53 6.45
C PHE A 95 -16.26 -10.94 6.78
N ASN A 96 -17.17 -11.91 6.94
CA ASN A 96 -16.80 -13.28 7.32
C ASN A 96 -15.93 -14.00 6.28
N ARG A 97 -15.95 -13.54 5.02
CA ARG A 97 -15.14 -14.12 3.96
C ARG A 97 -13.66 -13.78 4.08
N TYR A 98 -13.34 -12.57 4.53
CA TYR A 98 -11.97 -12.05 4.48
C TYR A 98 -11.33 -11.79 5.86
N TYR A 99 -12.15 -11.60 6.91
CA TYR A 99 -11.63 -11.20 8.22
C TYR A 99 -10.67 -12.23 8.83
N SER A 100 -10.94 -13.52 8.69
CA SER A 100 -10.11 -14.56 9.26
C SER A 100 -8.69 -14.57 8.69
N GLU A 101 -8.52 -14.30 7.39
CA GLU A 101 -7.18 -14.22 6.78
C GLU A 101 -6.41 -12.99 7.31
N ILE A 102 -7.09 -11.85 7.55
CA ILE A 102 -6.47 -10.67 8.19
C ILE A 102 -6.07 -10.98 9.63
N GLU A 103 -6.97 -11.61 10.38
CA GLU A 103 -6.72 -12.00 11.78
C GLU A 103 -5.51 -12.93 11.88
N MET A 104 -5.44 -13.97 11.05
CA MET A 104 -4.29 -14.87 10.96
C MET A 104 -3.01 -14.09 10.60
N CYS A 105 -3.06 -13.21 9.58
CA CYS A 105 -1.91 -12.42 9.17
C CYS A 105 -1.37 -11.54 10.31
N ILE A 106 -2.25 -10.88 11.05
CA ILE A 106 -1.87 -9.98 12.16
C ILE A 106 -1.40 -10.77 13.39
N MET A 107 -2.03 -11.91 13.71
CA MET A 107 -1.74 -12.70 14.91
C MET A 107 -0.61 -13.73 14.72
N GLU A 108 -0.62 -14.50 13.60
CA GLU A 108 0.37 -15.56 13.37
C GLU A 108 1.75 -15.02 13.00
N LYS A 109 1.79 -13.86 12.34
CA LYS A 109 3.04 -13.17 12.05
C LYS A 109 3.58 -12.37 13.22
N TYR A 110 2.87 -12.41 14.37
CA TYR A 110 3.34 -11.81 15.60
C TYR A 110 4.70 -12.37 16.01
N GLY A 111 5.69 -11.46 16.13
CA GLY A 111 7.07 -11.84 16.49
C GLY A 111 7.88 -12.47 15.34
N GLN A 112 7.30 -12.68 14.14
CA GLN A 112 8.02 -13.14 12.96
C GLN A 112 8.38 -11.97 12.01
N THR A 113 7.51 -10.97 11.91
CA THR A 113 7.81 -9.73 11.20
C THR A 113 8.41 -8.73 12.16
N ILE A 114 9.62 -8.28 11.89
CA ILE A 114 10.31 -7.29 12.70
C ILE A 114 10.01 -5.89 12.15
N TYR A 115 10.00 -5.76 10.83
CA TYR A 115 9.86 -4.48 10.14
C TYR A 115 8.44 -4.25 9.62
N ILE A 116 8.04 -2.96 9.57
CA ILE A 116 6.73 -2.58 9.04
C ILE A 116 6.58 -2.91 7.55
N SER A 117 7.68 -2.89 6.79
CA SER A 117 7.71 -3.30 5.38
C SER A 117 7.27 -4.74 5.18
N ASP A 118 7.72 -5.67 6.03
CA ASP A 118 7.41 -7.09 5.93
C ASP A 118 5.90 -7.33 6.14
N LEU A 119 5.32 -6.68 7.15
CA LEU A 119 3.89 -6.76 7.39
C LEU A 119 3.09 -6.18 6.23
N ASN A 120 3.53 -5.03 5.69
CA ASN A 120 2.85 -4.38 4.58
C ASN A 120 2.95 -5.19 3.28
N GLU A 121 4.09 -5.85 3.02
CA GLU A 121 4.25 -6.76 1.88
C GLU A 121 3.27 -7.95 1.97
N ILE A 122 3.18 -8.57 3.16
CA ILE A 122 2.27 -9.70 3.39
C ILE A 122 0.82 -9.27 3.18
N LEU A 123 0.43 -8.13 3.77
CA LEU A 123 -0.92 -7.58 3.61
C LEU A 123 -1.22 -7.20 2.16
N LEU A 124 -0.27 -6.55 1.47
CA LEU A 124 -0.40 -6.23 0.04
C LEU A 124 -0.67 -7.49 -0.79
N LYS A 125 0.10 -8.58 -0.59
CA LYS A 125 -0.11 -9.85 -1.31
C LYS A 125 -1.48 -10.44 -1.06
N LEU A 126 -2.05 -10.30 0.14
CA LEU A 126 -3.44 -10.70 0.42
C LEU A 126 -4.43 -9.84 -0.38
N PHE A 127 -4.26 -8.52 -0.42
CA PHE A 127 -5.13 -7.66 -1.23
C PHE A 127 -5.03 -7.99 -2.71
N LEU A 128 -3.84 -8.18 -3.27
CA LEU A 128 -3.66 -8.57 -4.66
C LEU A 128 -4.40 -9.88 -4.97
N LYS A 129 -4.26 -10.90 -4.11
CA LYS A 129 -5.00 -12.17 -4.21
C LYS A 129 -6.51 -11.95 -4.20
N TRP A 130 -7.04 -11.15 -3.26
CA TRP A 130 -8.48 -10.95 -3.11
C TRP A 130 -9.11 -10.13 -4.25
N PHE A 131 -8.32 -9.24 -4.87
CA PHE A 131 -8.74 -8.43 -6.02
C PHE A 131 -8.37 -9.05 -7.37
N ASN A 132 -7.87 -10.29 -7.40
CA ASN A 132 -7.45 -11.02 -8.60
C ASN A 132 -6.43 -10.23 -9.44
N ILE A 133 -5.45 -9.61 -8.79
CA ILE A 133 -4.37 -8.86 -9.42
C ILE A 133 -3.12 -9.74 -9.40
N ASP A 134 -2.69 -10.19 -10.58
CA ASP A 134 -1.54 -11.11 -10.74
C ASP A 134 -0.22 -10.38 -11.04
N THR A 135 -0.19 -9.05 -10.94
CA THR A 135 1.01 -8.23 -11.19
C THR A 135 2.14 -8.65 -10.24
N PRO A 136 3.30 -9.10 -10.75
CA PRO A 136 4.44 -9.48 -9.92
C PRO A 136 4.97 -8.30 -9.11
N VAL A 137 5.33 -8.58 -7.86
CA VAL A 137 5.87 -7.61 -6.90
C VAL A 137 7.36 -7.84 -6.73
N ILE A 138 8.15 -6.78 -6.90
CA ILE A 138 9.60 -6.76 -6.67
C ILE A 138 9.88 -5.78 -5.53
N LEU A 139 10.70 -6.16 -4.55
CA LEU A 139 11.17 -5.24 -3.50
C LEU A 139 12.32 -4.37 -4.04
N SER A 140 12.29 -3.06 -3.77
CA SER A 140 13.38 -2.18 -4.20
C SER A 140 14.73 -2.55 -3.53
N SER A 141 14.70 -3.15 -2.34
CA SER A 141 15.87 -3.67 -1.63
C SER A 141 16.62 -4.79 -2.37
N THR A 142 15.95 -5.48 -3.31
CA THR A 142 16.58 -6.55 -4.11
C THR A 142 17.25 -6.05 -5.38
N LEU A 143 17.17 -4.74 -5.68
CA LEU A 143 17.61 -4.17 -6.97
C LEU A 143 19.04 -3.59 -6.96
N GLU A 144 19.75 -3.67 -5.84
CA GLU A 144 21.10 -3.10 -5.68
C GLU A 144 21.17 -1.63 -6.18
N LEU A 145 20.34 -0.77 -5.58
CA LEU A 145 20.23 0.63 -5.97
C LEU A 145 21.36 1.49 -5.42
N THR A 146 21.75 2.50 -6.17
CA THR A 146 22.76 3.48 -5.78
C THR A 146 22.28 4.33 -4.61
N GLU A 147 22.94 4.25 -3.47
CA GLU A 147 22.52 4.92 -2.23
C GLU A 147 22.43 6.45 -2.31
N SER A 148 23.27 7.08 -3.14
CA SER A 148 23.32 8.54 -3.28
C SER A 148 22.18 9.11 -4.11
N LEU A 149 21.52 8.32 -4.96
CA LEU A 149 20.44 8.80 -5.82
C LEU A 149 19.15 9.10 -5.04
N ARG A 150 18.46 10.13 -5.45
CA ARG A 150 17.22 10.60 -4.81
C ARG A 150 16.18 10.99 -5.87
N SER A 151 14.92 11.12 -5.43
CA SER A 151 13.82 11.61 -6.26
C SER A 151 13.76 10.94 -7.65
N SER A 152 13.74 11.73 -8.74
CA SER A 152 13.61 11.25 -10.12
C SER A 152 14.74 10.33 -10.55
N GLU A 153 15.98 10.59 -10.12
CA GLU A 153 17.16 9.76 -10.47
C GLU A 153 17.02 8.34 -9.90
N ARG A 154 16.57 8.22 -8.64
CA ARG A 154 16.34 6.91 -8.00
C ARG A 154 15.19 6.16 -8.68
N LEU A 155 14.10 6.84 -9.03
CA LEU A 155 12.99 6.23 -9.76
C LEU A 155 13.41 5.78 -11.16
N LEU A 156 14.22 6.59 -11.85
CA LEU A 156 14.79 6.23 -13.13
C LEU A 156 15.68 4.98 -13.04
N GLU A 157 16.56 4.92 -12.03
CA GLU A 157 17.42 3.75 -11.80
C GLU A 157 16.59 2.48 -11.61
N ILE A 158 15.51 2.55 -10.81
CA ILE A 158 14.58 1.41 -10.64
C ILE A 158 14.01 1.00 -11.99
N CYS A 159 13.54 1.95 -12.80
CA CYS A 159 13.01 1.65 -14.14
C CYS A 159 14.06 0.92 -15.02
N GLN A 160 15.30 1.36 -14.97
CA GLN A 160 16.40 0.76 -15.75
C GLN A 160 16.75 -0.65 -15.25
N LYS A 161 16.83 -0.85 -13.92
CA LYS A 161 17.15 -2.16 -13.31
C LYS A 161 16.13 -3.25 -13.68
N VAL A 162 14.87 -2.87 -13.88
CA VAL A 162 13.81 -3.82 -14.28
C VAL A 162 13.56 -3.80 -15.80
N ASN A 163 14.36 -3.08 -16.59
CA ASN A 163 14.22 -2.94 -18.06
C ASN A 163 12.85 -2.40 -18.50
N ALA A 164 12.33 -1.41 -17.79
CA ALA A 164 11.08 -0.76 -18.15
C ALA A 164 11.25 0.21 -19.32
N ASP A 165 10.23 0.32 -20.16
CA ASP A 165 10.11 1.38 -21.18
C ASP A 165 9.06 2.43 -20.78
N THR A 166 8.19 2.11 -19.84
CA THR A 166 7.11 2.98 -19.38
C THR A 166 7.01 2.96 -17.86
N TYR A 167 7.03 4.15 -17.25
CA TYR A 167 6.79 4.35 -15.82
C TYR A 167 5.38 4.90 -15.59
N LEU A 168 4.50 4.09 -14.98
CA LEU A 168 3.17 4.49 -14.54
C LEU A 168 3.27 5.14 -13.16
N SER A 169 3.36 6.46 -13.12
CA SER A 169 3.44 7.26 -11.90
C SER A 169 2.07 7.56 -11.33
N GLY A 170 1.97 7.76 -10.01
CA GLY A 170 0.80 8.37 -9.40
C GLY A 170 0.60 9.83 -9.85
N SER A 171 -0.59 10.38 -9.68
CA SER A 171 -0.94 11.75 -10.09
C SER A 171 -0.02 12.83 -9.49
N SER A 172 0.40 12.65 -8.23
CA SER A 172 1.34 13.56 -7.55
C SER A 172 2.74 13.61 -8.18
N GLY A 173 3.09 12.63 -9.02
CA GLY A 173 4.35 12.66 -9.79
C GLY A 173 4.45 13.85 -10.71
N LYS A 174 3.32 14.45 -11.14
CA LYS A 174 3.30 15.68 -11.95
C LYS A 174 4.02 16.86 -11.29
N ASP A 175 4.08 16.86 -9.96
CA ASP A 175 4.59 17.98 -9.18
C ASP A 175 6.12 17.92 -8.94
N TYR A 176 6.75 16.74 -9.11
CA TYR A 176 8.17 16.57 -8.75
C TYR A 176 9.03 15.79 -9.75
N LEU A 177 8.44 15.07 -10.72
CA LEU A 177 9.22 14.27 -11.66
C LEU A 177 9.90 15.13 -12.71
N ASP A 178 11.20 14.90 -12.90
CA ASP A 178 11.94 15.42 -14.04
C ASP A 178 11.68 14.56 -15.30
N LEU A 179 10.66 14.95 -16.07
CA LEU A 179 10.26 14.23 -17.29
C LEU A 179 11.36 14.24 -18.35
N SER A 180 12.21 15.28 -18.36
CA SER A 180 13.31 15.37 -19.33
C SER A 180 14.37 14.30 -19.07
N LEU A 181 14.61 13.99 -17.79
CA LEU A 181 15.52 12.93 -17.37
C LEU A 181 15.05 11.55 -17.88
N PHE A 182 13.75 11.24 -17.70
CA PHE A 182 13.18 9.98 -18.21
C PHE A 182 13.20 9.92 -19.73
N GLY A 183 12.84 11.02 -20.43
CA GLY A 183 12.84 11.09 -21.89
C GLY A 183 14.22 10.86 -22.49
N LYS A 184 15.28 11.44 -21.92
CA LYS A 184 16.68 11.22 -22.33
C LYS A 184 17.13 9.77 -22.19
N ASN A 185 16.50 9.01 -21.31
CA ASN A 185 16.78 7.59 -21.08
C ASN A 185 15.76 6.65 -21.76
N ASN A 186 14.96 7.16 -22.72
CA ASN A 186 13.97 6.41 -23.47
C ASN A 186 12.87 5.74 -22.60
N ILE A 187 12.55 6.33 -21.46
CA ILE A 187 11.47 5.87 -20.58
C ILE A 187 10.30 6.85 -20.66
N LYS A 188 9.15 6.36 -21.08
CA LYS A 188 7.90 7.12 -21.11
C LYS A 188 7.31 7.21 -19.70
N VAL A 189 6.96 8.41 -19.24
CA VAL A 189 6.19 8.59 -18.01
C VAL A 189 4.72 8.78 -18.36
N VAL A 190 3.86 7.97 -17.71
CA VAL A 190 2.41 8.06 -17.81
C VAL A 190 1.86 8.31 -16.41
N PHE A 191 0.92 9.21 -16.25
CA PHE A 191 0.30 9.49 -14.96
C PHE A 191 -1.00 8.72 -14.82
N HIS A 192 -1.09 7.97 -13.73
CA HIS A 192 -2.27 7.21 -13.37
C HIS A 192 -3.40 8.15 -12.96
N GLU A 193 -4.57 7.94 -13.54
CA GLU A 193 -5.81 8.61 -13.18
C GLU A 193 -6.76 7.57 -12.57
N PHE A 194 -7.23 7.85 -11.36
CA PHE A 194 -8.15 6.99 -10.64
C PHE A 194 -9.42 7.75 -10.28
N ILE A 195 -10.54 7.22 -10.74
CA ILE A 195 -11.87 7.69 -10.34
C ILE A 195 -12.35 6.76 -9.24
N HIS A 196 -12.49 7.30 -8.02
CA HIS A 196 -12.92 6.51 -6.88
C HIS A 196 -14.37 6.04 -7.08
N PRO A 197 -14.64 4.71 -7.06
CA PRO A 197 -16.01 4.23 -7.18
C PRO A 197 -16.84 4.67 -5.98
N ILE A 198 -18.12 4.97 -6.22
CA ILE A 198 -19.11 5.19 -5.17
C ILE A 198 -19.80 3.85 -4.92
N TYR A 199 -19.74 3.36 -3.70
CA TYR A 199 -20.34 2.09 -3.30
C TYR A 199 -21.05 2.22 -1.96
N LYS A 200 -21.90 1.26 -1.64
CA LYS A 200 -22.61 1.23 -0.36
C LYS A 200 -21.65 0.81 0.75
N GLN A 201 -21.22 1.78 1.58
CA GLN A 201 -20.45 1.52 2.79
C GLN A 201 -21.35 0.99 3.92
N GLN A 202 -20.73 0.49 5.00
CA GLN A 202 -21.45 0.06 6.20
C GLN A 202 -22.28 1.20 6.82
N TYR A 203 -21.85 2.43 6.65
CA TYR A 203 -22.47 3.63 7.21
C TYR A 203 -22.61 4.72 6.16
N GLU A 204 -23.63 5.56 6.30
CA GLU A 204 -23.87 6.76 5.49
C GLU A 204 -23.39 8.03 6.23
N PRO A 205 -23.05 9.12 5.52
CA PRO A 205 -22.89 9.20 4.06
C PRO A 205 -21.61 8.50 3.57
N PHE A 206 -21.51 8.28 2.27
CA PHE A 206 -20.28 7.75 1.64
C PHE A 206 -19.07 8.66 1.91
N ILE A 207 -17.94 8.05 2.32
CA ILE A 207 -16.67 8.75 2.55
C ILE A 207 -15.59 8.06 1.70
N PRO A 208 -15.02 8.74 0.68
CA PRO A 208 -13.96 8.18 -0.15
C PRO A 208 -12.61 8.09 0.58
N GLY A 209 -11.66 7.38 -0.03
CA GLY A 209 -10.27 7.35 0.44
C GLY A 209 -10.05 6.56 1.72
N MET A 210 -10.89 5.56 1.98
CA MET A 210 -10.65 4.53 2.99
C MET A 210 -9.63 3.51 2.49
N SER A 211 -9.07 2.73 3.41
CA SER A 211 -8.37 1.49 3.07
C SER A 211 -9.26 0.61 2.18
N ALA A 212 -8.67 -0.16 1.29
CA ALA A 212 -9.39 -1.12 0.45
C ALA A 212 -10.15 -2.18 1.26
N LEU A 213 -9.86 -2.33 2.57
CA LEU A 213 -10.68 -3.14 3.48
C LEU A 213 -12.14 -2.73 3.48
N ASP A 214 -12.42 -1.42 3.44
CA ASP A 214 -13.79 -0.91 3.45
C ASP A 214 -14.58 -1.41 2.24
N TYR A 215 -13.99 -1.28 1.05
CA TYR A 215 -14.57 -1.81 -0.18
C TYR A 215 -14.70 -3.33 -0.13
N LEU A 216 -13.64 -4.01 0.28
CA LEU A 216 -13.58 -5.48 0.34
C LEU A 216 -14.70 -6.05 1.22
N PHE A 217 -14.92 -5.49 2.41
CA PHE A 217 -15.95 -5.96 3.32
C PHE A 217 -17.37 -5.60 2.86
N CYS A 218 -17.54 -4.52 2.13
CA CYS A 218 -18.85 -4.07 1.64
C CYS A 218 -19.24 -4.69 0.28
N CYS A 219 -18.28 -4.81 -0.66
CA CYS A 219 -18.53 -5.15 -2.06
C CYS A 219 -17.86 -6.44 -2.51
N GLY A 220 -16.85 -6.93 -1.79
CA GLY A 220 -16.02 -8.06 -2.22
C GLY A 220 -14.79 -7.64 -3.02
N GLY A 221 -14.09 -8.60 -3.60
CA GLY A 221 -12.79 -8.40 -4.27
C GLY A 221 -12.88 -8.09 -5.78
N SER A 222 -14.03 -7.65 -6.30
CA SER A 222 -14.18 -7.24 -7.71
C SER A 222 -14.38 -5.73 -7.75
N ILE A 223 -13.54 -5.01 -8.49
CA ILE A 223 -13.72 -3.58 -8.78
C ILE A 223 -14.36 -3.53 -10.16
N ASP A 224 -15.67 -3.32 -10.21
CA ASP A 224 -16.44 -3.13 -11.45
C ASP A 224 -16.35 -1.67 -11.90
#